data_ee89a9c311e78e28f6d93986ed37eb2e
#
_entry.id   ee89a9c311e78e28f6d93986ed37eb2e
#
_cell.length_a   1.000
_cell.length_b   1.000
_cell.length_c   1.000
_cell.angle_alpha   90.00
_cell.angle_beta   90.00
_cell.angle_gamma   90.00
#
_symmetry.space_group_name_H-M   'P 1'
#
loop_
_entity.id
_entity.type
_entity.pdbx_description
1 polymer ?
#
loop_
_entity_poly.entity_id
_entity_poly.type
_entity_poly.pdbx_seq_one_letter_code
_entity_poly.pdbx_strand_id
1 'polypeptide(L)'
;LKDKGNGKYTFTMPAGKVEVKATFMEDNSVLNFFYDVPNGAYFYEAVKWAVKSGVTNGLSDTMFGPYESCTRAQIVTFLWRAAGSPEPKTASSFTDVPANAYYAKAVAWAVENGITNGMTETTFAPDATCTRGQSVTFLYRALKGTASGSTNFTDVASDAFYADAVNWAVANNVTNGTSNTTFSPNADCTRAEIVTF
;
A
#
# COMPACT_ATOMS: atom_id res chain seq x y z
N LEU A 1 20.06 19.53 18.33
CA LEU A 1 19.50 18.64 19.33
C LEU A 1 20.15 17.27 19.21
N LYS A 2 20.58 16.68 20.31
CA LYS A 2 21.06 15.29 20.34
C LYS A 2 20.07 14.47 21.15
N ASP A 3 19.48 13.47 20.51
CA ASP A 3 18.55 12.54 21.16
C ASP A 3 19.32 11.65 22.16
N LYS A 4 18.76 11.49 23.33
CA LYS A 4 19.30 10.66 24.44
C LYS A 4 18.38 9.44 24.71
N GLY A 5 17.33 9.28 23.93
CA GLY A 5 16.27 8.30 24.17
C GLY A 5 15.30 8.73 25.28
N ASN A 6 14.17 8.01 25.37
CA ASN A 6 13.11 8.27 26.36
C ASN A 6 12.57 9.72 26.36
N GLY A 7 12.48 10.35 25.19
CA GLY A 7 11.99 11.73 25.06
C GLY A 7 12.94 12.81 25.57
N LYS A 8 14.19 12.47 25.86
CA LYS A 8 15.20 13.41 26.34
C LYS A 8 16.12 13.87 25.22
N TYR A 9 16.21 15.17 25.05
CA TYR A 9 17.09 15.82 24.07
C TYR A 9 18.08 16.76 24.78
N THR A 10 19.30 16.83 24.26
CA THR A 10 20.31 17.75 24.73
C THR A 10 20.83 18.59 23.59
N PHE A 11 21.23 19.82 23.90
CA PHE A 11 21.94 20.70 23.00
C PHE A 11 22.93 21.60 23.80
N THR A 12 23.93 22.10 23.11
CA THR A 12 24.85 23.06 23.71
C THR A 12 24.21 24.44 23.60
N MET A 13 24.06 25.13 24.74
CA MET A 13 23.54 26.50 24.79
C MET A 13 24.50 27.46 24.09
N PRO A 14 24.09 28.16 23.05
CA PRO A 14 24.89 29.27 22.53
C PRO A 14 24.84 30.47 23.47
N ALA A 15 25.71 31.43 23.24
CA ALA A 15 25.83 32.64 24.10
C ALA A 15 24.66 33.65 23.93
N GLY A 16 23.62 33.31 23.15
CA GLY A 16 22.50 34.17 22.87
C GLY A 16 21.14 33.56 23.25
N LYS A 17 20.06 34.33 23.03
CA LYS A 17 18.71 33.89 23.28
C LYS A 17 18.37 32.65 22.40
N VAL A 18 17.85 31.61 23.02
CA VAL A 18 17.42 30.38 22.37
C VAL A 18 15.91 30.30 22.53
N GLU A 19 15.21 30.07 21.41
CA GLU A 19 13.81 29.72 21.41
C GLU A 19 13.69 28.20 21.08
N VAL A 20 13.08 27.45 21.98
CA VAL A 20 12.80 26.03 21.78
C VAL A 20 11.31 25.88 21.50
N LYS A 21 10.97 25.45 20.28
CA LYS A 21 9.62 25.10 19.92
C LYS A 21 9.48 23.58 19.94
N ALA A 22 8.62 23.07 20.81
CA ALA A 22 8.22 21.66 20.80
C ALA A 22 6.85 21.56 20.11
N THR A 23 6.76 20.68 19.11
CA THR A 23 5.49 20.27 18.51
C THR A 23 5.19 18.88 19.04
N PHE A 24 4.07 18.72 19.70
CA PHE A 24 3.61 17.43 20.19
C PHE A 24 2.66 16.85 19.15
N MET A 25 2.90 15.60 18.78
CA MET A 25 1.92 14.78 18.05
C MET A 25 1.24 13.85 19.06
N GLU A 26 0.02 13.42 18.75
CA GLU A 26 -0.68 12.47 19.57
C GLU A 26 0.14 11.18 19.67
N ASP A 27 0.42 10.73 20.89
CA ASP A 27 1.16 9.50 21.12
C ASP A 27 0.26 8.30 20.90
N ASN A 28 0.28 7.77 19.70
CA ASN A 28 -0.39 6.53 19.35
C ASN A 28 0.43 5.27 19.72
N SER A 29 1.54 5.42 20.44
CA SER A 29 2.43 4.31 20.83
C SER A 29 1.72 3.26 21.68
N VAL A 30 0.73 3.66 22.48
CA VAL A 30 -0.15 2.74 23.25
C VAL A 30 -0.92 1.77 22.34
N LEU A 31 -1.08 2.13 21.07
CA LEU A 31 -1.77 1.35 20.05
C LEU A 31 -0.80 0.66 19.08
N ASN A 32 0.49 0.71 19.34
CA ASN A 32 1.56 0.23 18.46
C ASN A 32 1.70 0.99 17.17
N PHE A 33 1.73 2.36 17.24
CA PHE A 33 1.37 2.92 16.03
C PHE A 33 2.26 4.02 15.55
N PHE A 34 2.18 4.17 14.26
CA PHE A 34 2.83 5.19 13.49
C PHE A 34 2.28 6.57 13.85
N TYR A 35 3.15 7.56 14.01
CA TYR A 35 2.76 8.93 14.34
C TYR A 35 1.93 9.61 13.25
N ASP A 36 2.04 9.14 12.02
CA ASP A 36 1.31 9.66 10.85
C ASP A 36 -0.02 8.93 10.57
N VAL A 37 -0.47 8.09 11.52
CA VAL A 37 -1.76 7.38 11.46
C VAL A 37 -2.63 7.84 12.63
N PRO A 38 -3.32 9.00 12.50
CA PRO A 38 -4.11 9.54 13.59
C PRO A 38 -5.35 8.69 13.85
N ASN A 39 -5.71 8.59 15.13
CA ASN A 39 -6.95 7.97 15.55
C ASN A 39 -8.15 8.72 14.92
N GLY A 40 -9.01 7.99 14.21
CA GLY A 40 -10.13 8.58 13.47
C GLY A 40 -9.86 8.84 11.98
N ALA A 41 -8.64 8.63 11.47
CA ALA A 41 -8.42 8.57 10.03
C ALA A 41 -9.19 7.38 9.43
N TYR A 42 -9.72 7.54 8.21
CA TYR A 42 -10.49 6.48 7.53
C TYR A 42 -9.71 5.17 7.38
N PHE A 43 -8.39 5.27 7.30
CA PHE A 43 -7.48 4.13 7.15
C PHE A 43 -6.95 3.57 8.48
N TYR A 44 -7.31 4.15 9.62
CA TYR A 44 -6.72 3.77 10.92
C TYR A 44 -6.87 2.29 11.24
N GLU A 45 -8.09 1.75 11.18
CA GLU A 45 -8.34 0.34 11.48
C GLU A 45 -7.73 -0.60 10.44
N ALA A 46 -7.68 -0.17 9.16
CA ALA A 46 -7.06 -0.93 8.10
C ALA A 46 -5.53 -1.04 8.30
N VAL A 47 -4.86 0.07 8.65
CA VAL A 47 -3.42 0.06 8.98
C VAL A 47 -3.16 -0.81 10.20
N LYS A 48 -3.98 -0.70 11.24
CA LYS A 48 -3.88 -1.50 12.46
C LYS A 48 -4.00 -3.00 12.15
N TRP A 49 -4.97 -3.38 11.32
CA TRP A 49 -5.10 -4.75 10.87
C TRP A 49 -3.88 -5.20 10.07
N ALA A 50 -3.41 -4.40 9.14
CA ALA A 50 -2.28 -4.73 8.28
C ALA A 50 -0.97 -4.95 9.07
N VAL A 51 -0.74 -4.14 10.12
CA VAL A 51 0.40 -4.34 11.04
C VAL A 51 0.22 -5.61 11.86
N LYS A 52 -0.94 -5.78 12.50
CA LYS A 52 -1.22 -6.95 13.34
C LYS A 52 -1.14 -8.27 12.56
N SER A 53 -1.54 -8.25 11.30
CA SER A 53 -1.49 -9.39 10.39
C SER A 53 -0.14 -9.58 9.70
N GLY A 54 0.86 -8.73 9.98
CA GLY A 54 2.19 -8.82 9.37
C GLY A 54 2.24 -8.42 7.90
N VAL A 55 1.20 -7.78 7.38
CA VAL A 55 1.13 -7.31 5.98
C VAL A 55 2.12 -6.18 5.75
N THR A 56 2.27 -5.28 6.73
CA THR A 56 3.23 -4.17 6.67
C THR A 56 3.88 -3.90 8.01
N ASN A 57 5.11 -3.36 7.97
CA ASN A 57 5.82 -2.83 9.14
C ASN A 57 6.00 -1.30 9.06
N GLY A 58 5.29 -0.63 8.13
CA GLY A 58 5.49 0.79 7.88
C GLY A 58 6.65 1.08 6.93
N LEU A 59 6.99 2.35 6.80
CA LEU A 59 8.20 2.84 6.14
C LEU A 59 9.37 2.89 7.13
N SER A 60 9.07 3.07 8.40
CA SER A 60 9.99 2.99 9.53
C SER A 60 9.22 2.51 10.77
N ASP A 61 9.92 2.36 11.90
CA ASP A 61 9.31 1.98 13.18
C ASP A 61 8.24 2.99 13.66
N THR A 62 8.24 4.21 13.13
CA THR A 62 7.37 5.31 13.59
C THR A 62 6.49 5.92 12.50
N MET A 63 6.67 5.54 11.24
CA MET A 63 5.98 6.14 10.10
C MET A 63 5.39 5.08 9.17
N PHE A 64 4.13 5.22 8.84
CA PHE A 64 3.45 4.38 7.85
C PHE A 64 3.53 4.95 6.43
N GLY A 65 3.51 6.28 6.29
CA GLY A 65 3.44 7.00 5.02
C GLY A 65 2.07 6.87 4.33
N PRO A 66 0.94 7.21 5.00
CA PRO A 66 -0.40 6.92 4.48
C PRO A 66 -0.68 7.59 3.13
N TYR A 67 -0.12 8.75 2.89
CA TYR A 67 -0.32 9.54 1.67
C TYR A 67 0.78 9.34 0.62
N GLU A 68 1.79 8.55 0.94
CA GLU A 68 2.81 8.17 -0.05
C GLU A 68 2.21 7.24 -1.11
N SER A 69 2.58 7.46 -2.37
CA SER A 69 2.17 6.58 -3.47
C SER A 69 2.75 5.18 -3.26
N CYS A 70 1.94 4.17 -3.48
CA CYS A 70 2.37 2.78 -3.34
C CYS A 70 3.00 2.27 -4.62
N THR A 71 4.18 1.67 -4.53
CA THR A 71 4.82 1.05 -5.70
C THR A 71 4.21 -0.32 -6.00
N ARG A 72 4.40 -0.78 -7.24
CA ARG A 72 3.95 -2.10 -7.68
C ARG A 72 4.56 -3.22 -6.83
N ALA A 73 5.84 -3.11 -6.46
CA ALA A 73 6.51 -4.06 -5.57
C ALA A 73 5.89 -4.07 -4.17
N GLN A 74 5.52 -2.92 -3.63
CA GLN A 74 4.88 -2.83 -2.32
C GLN A 74 3.51 -3.50 -2.32
N ILE A 75 2.68 -3.25 -3.34
CA ILE A 75 1.34 -3.84 -3.43
C ILE A 75 1.40 -5.36 -3.51
N VAL A 76 2.20 -5.94 -4.41
CA VAL A 76 2.29 -7.39 -4.49
C VAL A 76 2.90 -8.01 -3.22
N THR A 77 3.77 -7.26 -2.51
CA THR A 77 4.31 -7.70 -1.22
C THR A 77 3.23 -7.72 -0.14
N PHE A 78 2.34 -6.72 -0.11
CA PHE A 78 1.22 -6.71 0.82
C PHE A 78 0.27 -7.88 0.56
N LEU A 79 -0.10 -8.12 -0.69
CA LEU A 79 -0.96 -9.25 -1.07
C LEU A 79 -0.32 -10.60 -0.73
N TRP A 80 0.97 -10.77 -1.02
CA TRP A 80 1.71 -11.98 -0.71
C TRP A 80 1.77 -12.25 0.80
N ARG A 81 2.03 -11.21 1.60
CA ARG A 81 2.04 -11.31 3.07
C ARG A 81 0.64 -11.59 3.62
N ALA A 82 -0.39 -10.95 3.10
CA ALA A 82 -1.78 -11.23 3.47
C ALA A 82 -2.18 -12.67 3.17
N ALA A 83 -1.60 -13.28 2.13
CA ALA A 83 -1.78 -14.69 1.80
C ALA A 83 -0.92 -15.65 2.66
N GLY A 84 -0.21 -15.15 3.68
CA GLY A 84 0.64 -15.95 4.56
C GLY A 84 2.06 -16.19 4.03
N SER A 85 2.52 -15.37 3.10
CA SER A 85 3.88 -15.42 2.53
C SER A 85 4.26 -16.79 1.93
N PRO A 86 3.41 -17.40 1.08
CA PRO A 86 3.69 -18.72 0.53
C PRO A 86 4.96 -18.72 -0.32
N GLU A 87 5.78 -19.76 -0.19
CA GLU A 87 7.01 -19.88 -0.97
C GLU A 87 6.68 -20.13 -2.44
N PRO A 88 7.17 -19.31 -3.39
CA PRO A 88 6.95 -19.53 -4.80
C PRO A 88 7.74 -20.75 -5.29
N LYS A 89 7.21 -21.48 -6.28
CA LYS A 89 7.84 -22.68 -6.84
C LYS A 89 9.04 -22.35 -7.72
N THR A 90 8.98 -21.19 -8.39
CA THR A 90 10.02 -20.73 -9.32
C THR A 90 10.36 -19.27 -9.05
N ALA A 91 11.58 -18.86 -9.37
CA ALA A 91 11.95 -17.46 -9.35
C ALA A 91 11.24 -16.69 -10.46
N SER A 92 11.07 -15.37 -10.28
CA SER A 92 10.57 -14.51 -11.34
C SER A 92 11.53 -14.44 -12.53
N SER A 93 10.99 -14.42 -13.75
CA SER A 93 11.75 -14.26 -14.98
C SER A 93 12.01 -12.79 -15.36
N PHE A 94 11.46 -11.84 -14.60
CA PHE A 94 11.63 -10.42 -14.89
C PHE A 94 13.06 -9.95 -14.63
N THR A 95 13.64 -9.26 -15.62
CA THR A 95 15.04 -8.80 -15.58
C THR A 95 15.29 -7.67 -14.57
N ASP A 96 14.23 -6.95 -14.21
CA ASP A 96 14.23 -5.84 -13.24
C ASP A 96 13.82 -6.26 -11.82
N VAL A 97 13.79 -7.58 -11.55
CA VAL A 97 13.50 -8.15 -10.24
C VAL A 97 14.72 -8.93 -9.73
N PRO A 98 15.67 -8.27 -9.04
CA PRO A 98 16.83 -8.95 -8.47
C PRO A 98 16.40 -10.04 -7.48
N ALA A 99 17.07 -11.19 -7.52
CA ALA A 99 16.73 -12.35 -6.68
C ALA A 99 16.81 -12.07 -5.16
N ASN A 100 17.63 -11.09 -4.76
CA ASN A 100 17.79 -10.64 -3.37
C ASN A 100 16.89 -9.46 -2.98
N ALA A 101 16.04 -8.97 -3.87
CA ALA A 101 15.10 -7.92 -3.56
C ALA A 101 14.05 -8.41 -2.55
N TYR A 102 13.63 -7.56 -1.61
CA TYR A 102 12.62 -7.91 -0.59
C TYR A 102 11.29 -8.38 -1.18
N TYR A 103 11.00 -7.94 -2.40
CA TYR A 103 9.78 -8.27 -3.15
C TYR A 103 9.93 -9.44 -4.12
N ALA A 104 11.13 -10.02 -4.27
CA ALA A 104 11.38 -11.04 -5.30
C ALA A 104 10.43 -12.24 -5.18
N LYS A 105 10.25 -12.77 -3.97
CA LYS A 105 9.31 -13.87 -3.71
C LYS A 105 7.85 -13.47 -3.94
N ALA A 106 7.49 -12.26 -3.55
CA ALA A 106 6.14 -11.75 -3.74
C ALA A 106 5.79 -11.61 -5.24
N VAL A 107 6.72 -11.10 -6.04
CA VAL A 107 6.56 -10.99 -7.50
C VAL A 107 6.45 -12.38 -8.14
N ALA A 108 7.34 -13.32 -7.77
CA ALA A 108 7.29 -14.69 -8.27
C ALA A 108 5.94 -15.36 -7.94
N TRP A 109 5.48 -15.25 -6.70
CA TRP A 109 4.16 -15.74 -6.27
C TRP A 109 3.01 -15.07 -7.04
N ALA A 110 3.09 -13.77 -7.28
CA ALA A 110 2.06 -13.05 -8.01
C ALA A 110 1.96 -13.50 -9.47
N VAL A 111 3.08 -13.83 -10.10
CA VAL A 111 3.11 -14.43 -11.45
C VAL A 111 2.50 -15.83 -11.43
N GLU A 112 2.93 -16.71 -10.53
CA GLU A 112 2.41 -18.09 -10.42
C GLU A 112 0.90 -18.15 -10.18
N ASN A 113 0.35 -17.16 -9.49
CA ASN A 113 -1.08 -17.09 -9.18
C ASN A 113 -1.88 -16.23 -10.19
N GLY A 114 -1.26 -15.80 -11.29
CA GLY A 114 -1.93 -15.02 -12.34
C GLY A 114 -2.36 -13.62 -11.91
N ILE A 115 -1.76 -13.10 -10.82
CA ILE A 115 -2.07 -11.76 -10.30
C ILE A 115 -1.45 -10.70 -11.20
N THR A 116 -0.26 -10.96 -11.73
CA THR A 116 0.44 -10.09 -12.67
C THR A 116 1.12 -10.86 -13.79
N ASN A 117 1.21 -10.24 -14.96
CA ASN A 117 2.03 -10.70 -16.09
C ASN A 117 3.20 -9.73 -16.37
N GLY A 118 3.48 -8.79 -15.44
CA GLY A 118 4.47 -7.72 -15.65
C GLY A 118 3.89 -6.48 -16.31
N MET A 119 4.75 -5.53 -16.60
CA MET A 119 4.46 -4.38 -17.47
C MET A 119 4.75 -4.74 -18.93
N THR A 120 5.77 -5.59 -19.13
CA THR A 120 6.10 -6.24 -20.39
C THR A 120 6.39 -7.72 -20.12
N GLU A 121 6.70 -8.49 -21.15
CA GLU A 121 7.10 -9.90 -20.99
C GLU A 121 8.36 -10.09 -20.13
N THR A 122 9.22 -9.08 -20.07
CA THR A 122 10.53 -9.15 -19.39
C THR A 122 10.69 -8.21 -18.20
N THR A 123 9.73 -7.32 -17.95
CA THR A 123 9.83 -6.32 -16.87
C THR A 123 8.57 -6.28 -16.00
N PHE A 124 8.77 -6.18 -14.70
CA PHE A 124 7.71 -5.99 -13.70
C PHE A 124 7.48 -4.51 -13.36
N ALA A 125 8.52 -3.67 -13.47
CA ALA A 125 8.57 -2.28 -13.04
C ALA A 125 8.30 -2.12 -11.52
N PRO A 126 9.14 -2.69 -10.64
CA PRO A 126 8.89 -2.76 -9.19
C PRO A 126 8.71 -1.39 -8.54
N ASP A 127 9.49 -0.40 -8.97
CA ASP A 127 9.52 0.94 -8.40
C ASP A 127 8.49 1.89 -9.02
N ALA A 128 7.81 1.47 -10.08
CA ALA A 128 6.75 2.27 -10.67
C ALA A 128 5.57 2.40 -9.71
N THR A 129 5.01 3.62 -9.61
CA THR A 129 3.78 3.85 -8.86
C THR A 129 2.64 2.99 -9.43
N CYS A 130 1.87 2.40 -8.55
CA CYS A 130 0.71 1.62 -8.93
C CYS A 130 -0.52 2.51 -8.99
N THR A 131 -1.24 2.48 -10.10
CA THR A 131 -2.49 3.22 -10.21
C THR A 131 -3.62 2.50 -9.46
N ARG A 132 -4.70 3.23 -9.15
CA ARG A 132 -5.89 2.66 -8.51
C ARG A 132 -6.50 1.51 -9.33
N GLY A 133 -6.54 1.66 -10.66
CA GLY A 133 -7.00 0.60 -11.57
C GLY A 133 -6.13 -0.66 -11.52
N GLN A 134 -4.81 -0.49 -11.46
CA GLN A 134 -3.88 -1.61 -11.29
C GLN A 134 -4.02 -2.26 -9.92
N SER A 135 -4.19 -1.46 -8.87
CA SER A 135 -4.30 -1.93 -7.48
C SER A 135 -5.51 -2.83 -7.28
N VAL A 136 -6.70 -2.39 -7.71
CA VAL A 136 -7.91 -3.22 -7.61
C VAL A 136 -7.82 -4.45 -8.52
N THR A 137 -7.11 -4.36 -9.66
CA THR A 137 -6.91 -5.53 -10.53
C THR A 137 -6.03 -6.58 -9.87
N PHE A 138 -4.96 -6.18 -9.17
CA PHE A 138 -4.14 -7.11 -8.39
C PHE A 138 -4.94 -7.77 -7.27
N LEU A 139 -5.74 -6.99 -6.54
CA LEU A 139 -6.60 -7.51 -5.47
C LEU A 139 -7.66 -8.48 -6.01
N TYR A 140 -8.37 -8.08 -7.08
CA TYR A 140 -9.36 -8.90 -7.77
C TYR A 140 -8.81 -10.27 -8.16
N ARG A 141 -7.61 -10.28 -8.76
CA ARG A 141 -6.95 -11.52 -9.20
C ARG A 141 -6.45 -12.34 -8.00
N ALA A 142 -5.86 -11.69 -6.99
CA ALA A 142 -5.38 -12.37 -5.79
C ALA A 142 -6.48 -13.09 -5.02
N LEU A 143 -7.67 -12.48 -4.96
CA LEU A 143 -8.85 -13.03 -4.29
C LEU A 143 -9.71 -13.91 -5.21
N LYS A 144 -9.26 -14.12 -6.47
CA LYS A 144 -10.02 -14.89 -7.49
C LYS A 144 -11.44 -14.38 -7.65
N GLY A 145 -11.57 -13.04 -7.65
CA GLY A 145 -12.84 -12.36 -7.77
C GLY A 145 -13.59 -12.79 -9.03
N THR A 146 -14.90 -12.77 -8.95
CA THR A 146 -15.77 -12.97 -10.11
C THR A 146 -16.44 -11.64 -10.41
N ALA A 147 -16.32 -11.17 -11.64
CA ALA A 147 -16.99 -9.95 -12.08
C ALA A 147 -18.50 -10.07 -11.86
N SER A 148 -19.09 -9.09 -11.20
CA SER A 148 -20.52 -9.04 -10.95
C SER A 148 -21.00 -7.58 -10.95
N GLY A 149 -22.13 -7.34 -11.59
CA GLY A 149 -22.73 -6.02 -11.65
C GLY A 149 -22.05 -5.07 -12.64
N SER A 150 -22.47 -3.83 -12.58
CA SER A 150 -21.89 -2.70 -13.30
C SER A 150 -21.87 -1.47 -12.38
N THR A 151 -20.88 -0.62 -12.54
CA THR A 151 -20.80 0.64 -11.81
C THR A 151 -21.25 1.80 -12.70
N ASN A 152 -21.64 2.90 -12.09
CA ASN A 152 -22.01 4.14 -12.78
C ASN A 152 -20.81 5.09 -12.94
N PHE A 153 -19.59 4.60 -12.81
CA PHE A 153 -18.40 5.42 -12.96
C PHE A 153 -18.19 5.80 -14.43
N THR A 154 -18.19 7.08 -14.69
CA THR A 154 -18.07 7.64 -16.04
C THR A 154 -16.65 7.57 -16.59
N ASP A 155 -15.67 7.34 -15.71
CA ASP A 155 -14.24 7.24 -16.03
C ASP A 155 -13.72 5.80 -16.07
N VAL A 156 -14.64 4.82 -16.06
CA VAL A 156 -14.32 3.38 -16.21
C VAL A 156 -14.93 2.89 -17.51
N ALA A 157 -14.14 2.86 -18.57
CA ALA A 157 -14.58 2.28 -19.84
C ALA A 157 -14.83 0.77 -19.69
N SER A 158 -15.90 0.27 -20.29
CA SER A 158 -16.31 -1.14 -20.15
C SER A 158 -15.31 -2.14 -20.72
N ASP A 159 -14.44 -1.72 -21.63
CA ASP A 159 -13.37 -2.51 -22.26
C ASP A 159 -12.00 -2.31 -21.56
N ALA A 160 -11.93 -1.49 -20.51
CA ALA A 160 -10.69 -1.28 -19.76
C ALA A 160 -10.29 -2.57 -19.01
N PHE A 161 -8.99 -2.85 -18.96
CA PHE A 161 -8.45 -4.06 -18.29
C PHE A 161 -8.84 -4.18 -16.81
N TYR A 162 -9.20 -3.07 -16.18
CA TYR A 162 -9.61 -2.98 -14.78
C TYR A 162 -11.13 -2.94 -14.58
N ALA A 163 -11.94 -2.92 -15.65
CA ALA A 163 -13.38 -2.73 -15.54
C ALA A 163 -14.06 -3.79 -14.65
N ASP A 164 -13.77 -5.07 -14.90
CA ASP A 164 -14.28 -6.17 -14.09
C ASP A 164 -13.84 -6.11 -12.64
N ALA A 165 -12.56 -5.72 -12.41
CA ALA A 165 -12.02 -5.57 -11.07
C ALA A 165 -12.68 -4.41 -10.31
N VAL A 166 -12.98 -3.29 -10.97
CA VAL A 166 -13.70 -2.16 -10.38
C VAL A 166 -15.14 -2.56 -10.04
N ASN A 167 -15.85 -3.21 -10.94
CA ASN A 167 -17.20 -3.71 -10.70
C ASN A 167 -17.26 -4.68 -9.51
N TRP A 168 -16.31 -5.63 -9.46
CA TRP A 168 -16.15 -6.54 -8.34
C TRP A 168 -15.85 -5.79 -7.02
N ALA A 169 -14.94 -4.83 -7.05
CA ALA A 169 -14.55 -4.08 -5.85
C ALA A 169 -15.71 -3.29 -5.24
N VAL A 170 -16.55 -2.68 -6.08
CA VAL A 170 -17.77 -2.00 -5.61
C VAL A 170 -18.78 -3.00 -5.07
N ALA A 171 -19.04 -4.10 -5.78
CA ALA A 171 -20.01 -5.13 -5.36
C ALA A 171 -19.63 -5.80 -4.03
N ASN A 172 -18.33 -5.81 -3.68
CA ASN A 172 -17.80 -6.39 -2.45
C ASN A 172 -17.45 -5.34 -1.37
N ASN A 173 -17.87 -4.08 -1.56
CA ASN A 173 -17.60 -2.97 -0.63
C ASN A 173 -16.10 -2.69 -0.39
N VAL A 174 -15.25 -3.06 -1.33
CA VAL A 174 -13.81 -2.75 -1.32
C VAL A 174 -13.60 -1.26 -1.57
N THR A 175 -14.40 -0.67 -2.44
CA THR A 175 -14.34 0.77 -2.76
C THR A 175 -15.71 1.33 -3.12
N ASN A 176 -15.91 2.62 -2.86
CA ASN A 176 -17.06 3.40 -3.32
C ASN A 176 -16.67 4.42 -4.41
N GLY A 177 -15.45 4.32 -4.95
CA GLY A 177 -14.91 5.32 -5.88
C GLY A 177 -14.27 6.52 -5.18
N THR A 178 -13.88 7.51 -5.96
CA THR A 178 -13.39 8.81 -5.47
C THR A 178 -14.51 9.84 -5.39
N SER A 179 -15.63 9.56 -6.08
CA SER A 179 -16.91 10.25 -5.98
C SER A 179 -18.04 9.29 -6.34
N ASN A 180 -19.27 9.76 -6.30
CA ASN A 180 -20.44 8.95 -6.71
C ASN A 180 -20.40 8.53 -8.19
N THR A 181 -19.60 9.19 -9.03
CA THR A 181 -19.55 8.99 -10.48
C THR A 181 -18.16 8.73 -11.02
N THR A 182 -17.13 8.71 -10.16
CA THR A 182 -15.72 8.51 -10.58
C THR A 182 -15.01 7.52 -9.70
N PHE A 183 -14.19 6.67 -10.31
CA PHE A 183 -13.26 5.75 -9.66
C PHE A 183 -11.83 6.28 -9.63
N SER A 184 -11.47 7.13 -10.60
CA SER A 184 -10.12 7.66 -10.84
C SER A 184 -9.08 6.57 -11.11
N PRO A 185 -9.26 5.70 -12.12
CA PRO A 185 -8.44 4.51 -12.33
C PRO A 185 -6.97 4.82 -12.62
N ASN A 186 -6.68 5.99 -13.17
CA ASN A 186 -5.32 6.42 -13.52
C ASN A 186 -4.63 7.22 -12.42
N ALA A 187 -5.32 7.55 -11.33
CA ALA A 187 -4.70 8.20 -10.18
C ALA A 187 -3.79 7.21 -9.45
N ASP A 188 -2.73 7.72 -8.85
CA ASP A 188 -1.85 6.96 -7.99
C ASP A 188 -2.64 6.38 -6.81
N CYS A 189 -2.35 5.13 -6.46
CA CYS A 189 -2.88 4.52 -5.27
C CYS A 189 -1.95 4.78 -4.09
N THR A 190 -2.47 5.40 -3.04
CA THR A 190 -1.69 5.64 -1.83
C THR A 190 -1.59 4.38 -0.97
N ARG A 191 -0.61 4.39 -0.04
CA ARG A 191 -0.43 3.29 0.92
C ARG A 191 -1.64 3.12 1.84
N ALA A 192 -2.30 4.23 2.22
CA ALA A 192 -3.55 4.16 2.98
C ALA A 192 -4.69 3.53 2.17
N GLU A 193 -4.83 3.88 0.89
CA GLU A 193 -5.87 3.32 0.04
C GLU A 193 -5.70 1.81 -0.16
N ILE A 194 -4.48 1.33 -0.46
CA ILE A 194 -4.28 -0.11 -0.72
C ILE A 194 -4.53 -0.99 0.51
N VAL A 195 -4.23 -0.52 1.72
CA VAL A 195 -4.54 -1.31 2.93
C VAL A 195 -6.02 -1.21 3.33
N THR A 196 -6.74 -0.21 2.79
CA THR A 196 -8.17 -0.02 3.02
C THR A 196 -9.01 -0.85 2.03
N PHE A 197 -8.48 -1.07 0.81
CA PHE A 197 -9.05 -1.97 -0.17
C PHE A 197 -8.96 -3.43 0.31
#